data_15fb0e0670dbe59d80d3856a0282c620
#
_entry.id   15fb0e0670dbe59d80d3856a0282c620
#
_cell.length_a   1.000
_cell.length_b   1.000
_cell.length_c   1.000
_cell.angle_alpha   90.00
_cell.angle_beta   90.00
_cell.angle_gamma   90.00
#
_symmetry.space_group_name_H-M   'P 1'
#
loop_
_entity.id
_entity.type
_entity.pdbx_description
1 polymer ?
#
loop_
_entity_poly.entity_id
_entity_poly.type
_entity_poly.pdbx_seq_one_letter_code
_entity_poly.pdbx_strand_id
1 'polypeptide(L)'
;MNKTQLLIDKLFHKMFPNWVKYLQKDLSDCKSVLDLGCGFNSFIEYCDVPYSVGIDLHEPSIEESKEKRIHNHYFKADIRTLKLKPKSFDAVIAIAVIEHMTKEEGLALIPKMERWAKKKVIISTPNGFIRHEAIHDNPLQVHVTGWDASEFGELGFKVNGMFGLKQLRGYEGYEKYKPAFLWEIISGITQYVTYHFPRLAFILYARKDKIN
;
A
#
# COMPACT_ATOMS: atom_id res chain seq x y z
N MET A 1 -6.64 -0.68 24.03
CA MET A 1 -5.15 -0.72 23.96
C MET A 1 -4.57 -0.02 25.18
N ASN A 2 -3.64 -0.63 25.92
CA ASN A 2 -3.07 -0.05 27.14
C ASN A 2 -2.08 1.07 26.76
N LYS A 3 -2.00 2.14 27.59
CA LYS A 3 -1.06 3.29 27.38
C LYS A 3 0.40 2.86 27.20
N THR A 4 0.81 1.79 27.89
CA THR A 4 2.15 1.20 27.77
C THR A 4 2.38 0.60 26.38
N GLN A 5 1.39 -0.11 25.83
CA GLN A 5 1.48 -0.66 24.47
C GLN A 5 1.59 0.44 23.43
N LEU A 6 0.78 1.50 23.56
CA LEU A 6 0.83 2.67 22.66
C LEU A 6 2.20 3.37 22.68
N LEU A 7 2.85 3.43 23.85
CA LEU A 7 4.19 4.03 23.98
C LEU A 7 5.27 3.14 23.35
N ILE A 8 5.17 1.83 23.54
CA ILE A 8 6.05 0.84 22.92
C ILE A 8 5.95 0.92 21.40
N ASP A 9 4.72 0.95 20.87
CA ASP A 9 4.47 1.06 19.43
C ASP A 9 5.06 2.37 18.86
N LYS A 10 4.87 3.49 19.55
CA LYS A 10 5.47 4.79 19.16
C LYS A 10 7.00 4.76 19.15
N LEU A 11 7.62 4.15 20.16
CA LEU A 11 9.07 3.98 20.23
C LEU A 11 9.58 3.04 19.13
N PHE A 12 8.88 1.93 18.91
CA PHE A 12 9.18 0.97 17.86
C PHE A 12 9.15 1.62 16.47
N HIS A 13 8.05 2.33 16.15
CA HIS A 13 7.92 3.06 14.89
C HIS A 13 8.90 4.23 14.73
N LYS A 14 9.46 4.75 15.82
CA LYS A 14 10.54 5.76 15.77
C LYS A 14 11.90 5.14 15.47
N MET A 15 12.15 3.95 16.00
CA MET A 15 13.43 3.24 15.86
C MET A 15 13.56 2.47 14.55
N PHE A 16 12.47 1.88 14.05
CA PHE A 16 12.51 1.07 12.84
C PHE A 16 11.94 1.82 11.63
N PRO A 17 12.46 1.57 10.42
CA PRO A 17 11.94 2.17 9.20
C PRO A 17 10.46 1.82 9.03
N ASN A 18 9.60 2.81 9.15
CA ASN A 18 8.17 2.67 8.97
C ASN A 18 7.84 2.97 7.51
N TRP A 19 7.10 2.11 6.84
CA TRP A 19 6.71 2.30 5.45
C TRP A 19 5.89 3.59 5.23
N VAL A 20 5.13 4.04 6.23
CA VAL A 20 4.43 5.34 6.20
C VAL A 20 5.41 6.50 6.00
N LYS A 21 6.60 6.47 6.63
CA LYS A 21 7.63 7.49 6.41
C LYS A 21 8.17 7.51 4.99
N TYR A 22 8.25 6.33 4.35
CA TYR A 22 8.64 6.26 2.94
C TYR A 22 7.55 6.84 2.05
N LEU A 23 6.27 6.53 2.32
CA LEU A 23 5.15 7.13 1.61
C LEU A 23 5.11 8.65 1.79
N GLN A 24 5.23 9.15 3.03
CA GLN A 24 5.33 10.58 3.34
C GLN A 24 6.45 11.25 2.57
N LYS A 25 7.66 10.67 2.59
CA LYS A 25 8.81 11.18 1.84
C LYS A 25 8.55 11.19 0.34
N ASP A 26 8.00 10.11 -0.21
CA ASP A 26 7.76 9.99 -1.63
C ASP A 26 6.62 10.90 -2.13
N LEU A 27 5.68 11.26 -1.26
CA LEU A 27 4.59 12.20 -1.58
C LEU A 27 4.89 13.65 -1.20
N SER A 28 6.02 13.96 -0.56
CA SER A 28 6.34 15.30 -0.04
C SER A 28 6.42 16.42 -1.10
N ASP A 29 6.67 16.08 -2.34
CA ASP A 29 6.69 16.99 -3.50
C ASP A 29 5.38 16.96 -4.31
N CYS A 30 4.36 16.22 -3.85
CA CYS A 30 3.09 16.05 -4.53
C CYS A 30 2.02 16.98 -3.94
N LYS A 31 1.36 17.74 -4.81
CA LYS A 31 0.24 18.61 -4.45
C LYS A 31 -1.11 17.92 -4.61
N SER A 32 -1.15 16.82 -5.37
CA SER A 32 -2.38 16.07 -5.62
C SER A 32 -2.10 14.57 -5.71
N VAL A 33 -2.93 13.76 -5.05
CA VAL A 33 -2.83 12.30 -5.03
C VAL A 33 -4.18 11.67 -5.38
N LEU A 34 -4.15 10.68 -6.27
CA LEU A 34 -5.25 9.77 -6.51
C LEU A 34 -4.95 8.46 -5.77
N ASP A 35 -5.85 8.06 -4.89
CA ASP A 35 -5.77 6.82 -4.12
C ASP A 35 -6.81 5.82 -4.63
N LEU A 36 -6.32 4.78 -5.28
CA LEU A 36 -7.14 3.72 -5.88
C LEU A 36 -7.34 2.59 -4.87
N GLY A 37 -8.59 2.21 -4.62
CA GLY A 37 -8.94 1.25 -3.57
C GLY A 37 -8.65 1.83 -2.19
N CYS A 38 -9.09 3.06 -1.94
CA CYS A 38 -8.75 3.81 -0.72
C CYS A 38 -9.26 3.14 0.57
N GLY A 39 -10.27 2.27 0.49
CA GLY A 39 -10.82 1.59 1.65
C GLY A 39 -11.31 2.56 2.74
N PHE A 40 -11.31 2.10 3.97
CA PHE A 40 -11.73 2.86 5.16
C PHE A 40 -10.57 3.45 5.98
N ASN A 41 -9.32 3.04 5.72
CA ASN A 41 -8.11 3.41 6.48
C ASN A 41 -6.93 3.69 5.54
N SER A 42 -7.09 4.62 4.60
CA SER A 42 -5.99 4.99 3.71
C SER A 42 -4.84 5.65 4.47
N PHE A 43 -3.63 5.29 4.10
CA PHE A 43 -2.41 5.88 4.66
C PHE A 43 -2.14 7.32 4.23
N ILE A 44 -2.95 7.86 3.33
CA ILE A 44 -2.97 9.30 3.01
C ILE A 44 -3.28 10.14 4.24
N GLU A 45 -4.02 9.61 5.22
CA GLU A 45 -4.26 10.24 6.51
C GLU A 45 -2.98 10.74 7.20
N TYR A 46 -1.87 10.03 6.99
CA TYR A 46 -0.57 10.35 7.60
C TYR A 46 0.33 11.20 6.72
N CYS A 47 -0.12 11.57 5.52
CA CYS A 47 0.68 12.29 4.54
C CYS A 47 0.23 13.75 4.45
N ASP A 48 1.20 14.67 4.37
CA ASP A 48 0.92 16.09 4.14
C ASP A 48 0.70 16.35 2.65
N VAL A 49 -0.50 15.98 2.16
CA VAL A 49 -0.90 16.15 0.77
C VAL A 49 -2.05 17.16 0.71
N PRO A 50 -1.86 18.32 0.03
CA PRO A 50 -2.89 19.37 0.00
C PRO A 50 -4.22 18.96 -0.62
N TYR A 51 -4.18 18.02 -1.59
CA TYR A 51 -5.39 17.55 -2.29
C TYR A 51 -5.31 16.06 -2.57
N SER A 52 -6.29 15.30 -2.13
CA SER A 52 -6.39 13.87 -2.40
C SER A 52 -7.81 13.46 -2.78
N VAL A 53 -7.87 12.46 -3.65
CA VAL A 53 -9.12 11.83 -4.10
C VAL A 53 -9.03 10.34 -3.83
N GLY A 54 -9.97 9.81 -3.04
CA GLY A 54 -10.13 8.39 -2.79
C GLY A 54 -11.15 7.77 -3.75
N ILE A 55 -10.81 6.62 -4.32
CA ILE A 55 -11.72 5.81 -5.14
C ILE A 55 -11.79 4.41 -4.56
N ASP A 56 -12.99 3.93 -4.34
CA ASP A 56 -13.27 2.55 -3.95
C ASP A 56 -14.58 2.07 -4.59
N LEU A 57 -14.77 0.76 -4.65
CA LEU A 57 -16.02 0.16 -5.11
C LEU A 57 -16.95 -0.16 -3.94
N HIS A 58 -16.38 -0.38 -2.74
CA HIS A 58 -17.11 -0.73 -1.52
C HIS A 58 -17.61 0.53 -0.80
N GLU A 59 -18.90 0.84 -0.95
CA GLU A 59 -19.51 2.06 -0.41
C GLU A 59 -19.39 2.20 1.11
N PRO A 60 -19.58 1.14 1.94
CA PRO A 60 -19.39 1.27 3.39
C PRO A 60 -18.00 1.73 3.77
N SER A 61 -16.95 1.26 3.08
CA SER A 61 -15.56 1.70 3.32
C SER A 61 -15.37 3.19 2.97
N ILE A 62 -16.01 3.65 1.89
CA ILE A 62 -15.98 5.08 1.51
C ILE A 62 -16.64 5.93 2.60
N GLU A 63 -17.80 5.53 3.10
CA GLU A 63 -18.52 6.30 4.13
C GLU A 63 -17.68 6.39 5.42
N GLU A 64 -17.09 5.29 5.89
CA GLU A 64 -16.18 5.30 7.04
C GLU A 64 -14.96 6.20 6.81
N SER A 65 -14.37 6.18 5.62
CA SER A 65 -13.24 7.04 5.24
C SER A 65 -13.64 8.53 5.21
N LYS A 66 -14.87 8.85 4.77
CA LYS A 66 -15.45 10.21 4.81
C LYS A 66 -15.62 10.72 6.24
N GLU A 67 -16.12 9.88 7.15
CA GLU A 67 -16.25 10.23 8.57
C GLU A 67 -14.90 10.61 9.18
N LYS A 68 -13.83 9.89 8.80
CA LYS A 68 -12.44 10.17 9.19
C LYS A 68 -11.83 11.36 8.46
N ARG A 69 -12.46 11.87 7.39
CA ARG A 69 -11.98 12.98 6.55
C ARG A 69 -10.59 12.75 5.98
N ILE A 70 -10.31 11.53 5.52
CA ILE A 70 -8.99 11.15 5.02
C ILE A 70 -8.68 11.84 3.68
N HIS A 71 -9.67 11.91 2.77
CA HIS A 71 -9.51 12.55 1.46
C HIS A 71 -10.41 13.79 1.32
N ASN A 72 -10.04 14.67 0.40
CA ASN A 72 -10.86 15.84 0.05
C ASN A 72 -12.12 15.46 -0.72
N HIS A 73 -12.02 14.44 -1.61
CA HIS A 73 -13.13 13.92 -2.39
C HIS A 73 -13.10 12.40 -2.47
N TYR A 74 -14.27 11.82 -2.71
CA TYR A 74 -14.46 10.38 -2.84
C TYR A 74 -15.36 10.07 -4.02
N PHE A 75 -15.05 8.99 -4.74
CA PHE A 75 -15.88 8.47 -5.80
C PHE A 75 -16.06 6.97 -5.65
N LYS A 76 -17.31 6.50 -5.69
CA LYS A 76 -17.63 5.08 -5.81
C LYS A 76 -17.47 4.68 -7.27
N ALA A 77 -16.41 3.95 -7.59
CA ALA A 77 -16.14 3.50 -8.96
C ALA A 77 -15.25 2.25 -8.98
N ASP A 78 -15.43 1.46 -10.03
CA ASP A 78 -14.53 0.35 -10.34
C ASP A 78 -13.26 0.90 -11.01
N ILE A 79 -12.12 0.77 -10.32
CA ILE A 79 -10.83 1.26 -10.79
C ILE A 79 -10.37 0.58 -12.09
N ARG A 80 -10.85 -0.64 -12.38
CA ARG A 80 -10.53 -1.38 -13.59
C ARG A 80 -11.11 -0.71 -14.85
N THR A 81 -12.27 -0.08 -14.72
CA THR A 81 -12.99 0.58 -15.82
C THR A 81 -12.84 2.09 -15.84
N LEU A 82 -12.19 2.64 -14.81
CA LEU A 82 -12.03 4.08 -14.63
C LEU A 82 -11.31 4.74 -15.82
N LYS A 83 -11.80 5.92 -16.20
CA LYS A 83 -11.23 6.74 -17.28
C LYS A 83 -10.99 8.16 -16.77
N LEU A 84 -9.75 8.56 -16.69
CA LEU A 84 -9.35 9.92 -16.30
C LEU A 84 -8.50 10.56 -17.40
N LYS A 85 -8.44 11.88 -17.36
CA LYS A 85 -7.54 12.64 -18.25
C LYS A 85 -6.09 12.29 -17.91
N PRO A 86 -5.20 12.22 -18.90
CA PRO A 86 -3.77 12.05 -18.65
C PRO A 86 -3.22 13.14 -17.74
N LYS A 87 -2.22 12.80 -16.92
CA LYS A 87 -1.53 13.76 -16.04
C LYS A 87 -2.49 14.57 -15.16
N SER A 88 -3.50 13.92 -14.55
CA SER A 88 -4.50 14.57 -13.69
C SER A 88 -4.00 14.80 -12.28
N PHE A 89 -3.15 13.91 -11.74
CA PHE A 89 -2.64 13.95 -10.37
C PHE A 89 -1.11 13.94 -10.36
N ASP A 90 -0.51 14.51 -9.34
CA ASP A 90 0.95 14.45 -9.19
C ASP A 90 1.40 13.02 -8.88
N ALA A 91 0.69 12.32 -8.00
CA ALA A 91 0.90 10.90 -7.78
C ALA A 91 -0.41 10.10 -7.91
N VAL A 92 -0.27 8.83 -8.33
CA VAL A 92 -1.35 7.83 -8.29
C VAL A 92 -0.84 6.66 -7.46
N ILE A 93 -1.61 6.27 -6.45
CA ILE A 93 -1.23 5.19 -5.54
C ILE A 93 -2.27 4.07 -5.55
N ALA A 94 -1.81 2.84 -5.29
CA ALA A 94 -2.64 1.66 -5.04
C ALA A 94 -1.96 0.83 -3.93
N ILE A 95 -2.47 0.91 -2.72
CA ILE A 95 -1.88 0.32 -1.52
C ILE A 95 -2.76 -0.84 -1.05
N ALA A 96 -2.26 -2.07 -1.13
CA ALA A 96 -3.02 -3.29 -0.85
C ALA A 96 -4.28 -3.38 -1.73
N VAL A 97 -4.09 -3.35 -3.06
CA VAL A 97 -5.20 -3.29 -4.03
C VAL A 97 -5.03 -4.32 -5.15
N ILE A 98 -3.86 -4.38 -5.77
CA ILE A 98 -3.67 -5.18 -6.99
C ILE A 98 -3.71 -6.70 -6.74
N GLU A 99 -3.50 -7.14 -5.51
CA GLU A 99 -3.67 -8.53 -5.08
C GLU A 99 -5.14 -9.00 -5.08
N HIS A 100 -6.08 -8.06 -5.06
CA HIS A 100 -7.52 -8.33 -5.07
C HIS A 100 -8.12 -8.46 -6.48
N MET A 101 -7.31 -8.37 -7.52
CA MET A 101 -7.71 -8.52 -8.92
C MET A 101 -6.86 -9.58 -9.62
N THR A 102 -7.31 -10.05 -10.80
CA THR A 102 -6.50 -10.99 -11.58
C THR A 102 -5.20 -10.35 -12.03
N LYS A 103 -4.22 -11.17 -12.40
CA LYS A 103 -2.93 -10.69 -12.90
C LYS A 103 -3.13 -9.77 -14.13
N GLU A 104 -4.01 -10.16 -15.04
CA GLU A 104 -4.32 -9.43 -16.26
C GLU A 104 -4.95 -8.07 -15.95
N GLU A 105 -5.87 -8.01 -14.98
CA GLU A 105 -6.49 -6.76 -14.55
C GLU A 105 -5.46 -5.83 -13.92
N GLY A 106 -4.58 -6.35 -13.05
CA GLY A 106 -3.49 -5.58 -12.44
C GLY A 106 -2.51 -5.05 -13.50
N LEU A 107 -2.09 -5.90 -14.45
CA LEU A 107 -1.24 -5.50 -15.57
C LEU A 107 -1.90 -4.45 -16.47
N ALA A 108 -3.22 -4.48 -16.63
CA ALA A 108 -3.97 -3.47 -17.39
C ALA A 108 -4.16 -2.15 -16.62
N LEU A 109 -4.19 -2.19 -15.28
CA LEU A 109 -4.34 -1.01 -14.42
C LEU A 109 -3.05 -0.18 -14.36
N ILE A 110 -1.89 -0.80 -14.26
CA ILE A 110 -0.60 -0.12 -14.10
C ILE A 110 -0.34 0.94 -15.19
N PRO A 111 -0.49 0.67 -16.50
CA PRO A 111 -0.33 1.70 -17.53
C PRO A 111 -1.34 2.85 -17.42
N LYS A 112 -2.55 2.59 -16.91
CA LYS A 112 -3.54 3.65 -16.66
C LYS A 112 -3.07 4.55 -15.52
N MET A 113 -2.58 3.98 -14.40
CA MET A 113 -1.99 4.73 -13.29
C MET A 113 -0.85 5.62 -13.79
N GLU A 114 0.06 5.06 -14.61
CA GLU A 114 1.15 5.82 -15.21
C GLU A 114 0.65 6.97 -16.11
N ARG A 115 -0.42 6.73 -16.88
CA ARG A 115 -1.02 7.78 -17.72
C ARG A 115 -1.61 8.93 -16.90
N TRP A 116 -2.25 8.60 -15.75
CA TRP A 116 -2.90 9.60 -14.90
C TRP A 116 -1.93 10.38 -14.04
N ALA A 117 -0.78 9.79 -13.68
CA ALA A 117 0.25 10.41 -12.88
C ALA A 117 1.08 11.43 -13.69
N LYS A 118 1.41 12.57 -13.05
CA LYS A 118 2.39 13.55 -13.57
C LYS A 118 3.80 13.17 -13.14
N LYS A 119 4.00 12.80 -11.87
CA LYS A 119 5.31 12.63 -11.27
C LYS A 119 5.62 11.18 -10.89
N LYS A 120 4.69 10.49 -10.25
CA LYS A 120 5.00 9.14 -9.73
C LYS A 120 3.79 8.23 -9.58
N VAL A 121 4.07 6.94 -9.66
CA VAL A 121 3.15 5.85 -9.32
C VAL A 121 3.73 5.05 -8.16
N ILE A 122 2.89 4.74 -7.18
CA ILE A 122 3.28 3.93 -6.01
C ILE A 122 2.29 2.79 -5.87
N ILE A 123 2.82 1.58 -5.75
CA ILE A 123 2.04 0.36 -5.54
C ILE A 123 2.65 -0.38 -4.34
N SER A 124 1.80 -0.83 -3.44
CA SER A 124 2.20 -1.74 -2.36
C SER A 124 1.30 -2.95 -2.33
N THR A 125 1.91 -4.13 -2.17
CA THR A 125 1.22 -5.42 -2.19
C THR A 125 2.04 -6.48 -1.45
N PRO A 126 1.46 -7.57 -0.95
CA PRO A 126 2.23 -8.71 -0.43
C PRO A 126 3.22 -9.27 -1.45
N ASN A 127 4.36 -9.77 -0.95
CA ASN A 127 5.38 -10.41 -1.77
C ASN A 127 5.05 -11.89 -1.99
N GLY A 128 4.44 -12.18 -3.11
CA GLY A 128 3.88 -13.47 -3.47
C GLY A 128 2.40 -13.57 -3.07
N PHE A 129 1.82 -14.73 -3.30
CA PHE A 129 0.42 -14.97 -2.95
C PHE A 129 0.30 -15.24 -1.44
N ILE A 130 -0.54 -14.46 -0.77
CA ILE A 130 -0.93 -14.66 0.62
C ILE A 130 -2.44 -14.85 0.63
N ARG A 131 -2.92 -15.99 1.12
CA ARG A 131 -4.36 -16.20 1.27
C ARG A 131 -4.92 -15.20 2.26
N HIS A 132 -5.94 -14.48 1.81
CA HIS A 132 -6.69 -13.53 2.63
C HIS A 132 -8.17 -13.68 2.28
N GLU A 133 -9.00 -13.78 3.29
CA GLU A 133 -10.45 -13.94 3.14
C GLU A 133 -11.16 -12.57 3.23
N ALA A 134 -12.45 -12.58 2.92
CA ALA A 134 -13.25 -11.36 3.03
C ALA A 134 -13.27 -10.83 4.47
N ILE A 135 -13.02 -9.53 4.64
CA ILE A 135 -13.09 -8.83 5.92
C ILE A 135 -14.28 -7.85 5.85
N HIS A 136 -14.98 -7.68 6.96
CA HIS A 136 -16.11 -6.74 7.09
C HIS A 136 -17.19 -6.95 6.00
N ASP A 137 -17.49 -8.22 5.68
CA ASP A 137 -18.45 -8.61 4.62
C ASP A 137 -18.13 -8.01 3.24
N ASN A 138 -16.88 -7.62 3.02
CA ASN A 138 -16.41 -7.10 1.76
C ASN A 138 -15.73 -8.19 0.91
N PRO A 139 -16.40 -8.78 -0.08
CA PRO A 139 -15.83 -9.84 -0.93
C PRO A 139 -14.65 -9.34 -1.79
N LEU A 140 -14.52 -8.03 -1.97
CA LEU A 140 -13.41 -7.42 -2.71
C LEU A 140 -12.07 -7.51 -1.97
N GLN A 141 -12.08 -7.90 -0.68
CA GLN A 141 -10.86 -8.07 0.13
C GLN A 141 -10.19 -9.43 -0.04
N VAL A 142 -10.80 -10.34 -0.81
CA VAL A 142 -10.19 -11.65 -1.10
C VAL A 142 -8.98 -11.47 -2.01
N HIS A 143 -7.83 -12.05 -1.63
CA HIS A 143 -6.67 -12.08 -2.51
C HIS A 143 -6.86 -13.06 -3.64
N VAL A 144 -6.70 -12.60 -4.86
CA VAL A 144 -6.89 -13.37 -6.10
C VAL A 144 -5.54 -13.71 -6.73
N THR A 145 -4.54 -12.84 -6.58
CA THR A 145 -3.24 -13.03 -7.20
C THR A 145 -2.08 -12.67 -6.25
N GLY A 146 -0.89 -13.11 -6.59
CA GLY A 146 0.36 -12.70 -5.93
C GLY A 146 1.28 -11.97 -6.91
N TRP A 147 2.09 -11.07 -6.38
CA TRP A 147 3.07 -10.26 -7.12
C TRP A 147 4.45 -10.46 -6.53
N ASP A 148 5.48 -10.40 -7.34
CA ASP A 148 6.85 -10.46 -6.87
C ASP A 148 7.69 -9.24 -7.31
N ALA A 149 8.89 -9.10 -6.71
CA ALA A 149 9.73 -7.95 -6.95
C ALA A 149 10.31 -7.90 -8.38
N SER A 150 10.48 -9.05 -9.05
CA SER A 150 10.99 -9.11 -10.43
C SER A 150 9.96 -8.61 -11.41
N GLU A 151 8.68 -8.95 -11.24
CA GLU A 151 7.59 -8.49 -12.09
C GLU A 151 7.51 -6.95 -12.10
N PHE A 152 7.58 -6.32 -10.92
CA PHE A 152 7.63 -4.86 -10.85
C PHE A 152 8.91 -4.27 -11.45
N GLY A 153 10.04 -4.95 -11.29
CA GLY A 153 11.31 -4.55 -11.92
C GLY A 153 11.22 -4.53 -13.45
N GLU A 154 10.61 -5.55 -14.05
CA GLU A 154 10.35 -5.64 -15.49
C GLU A 154 9.42 -4.54 -15.99
N LEU A 155 8.47 -4.12 -15.16
CA LEU A 155 7.59 -2.97 -15.42
C LEU A 155 8.27 -1.62 -15.19
N GLY A 156 9.56 -1.59 -14.82
CA GLY A 156 10.36 -0.38 -14.63
C GLY A 156 10.15 0.31 -13.29
N PHE A 157 9.65 -0.38 -12.28
CA PHE A 157 9.53 0.13 -10.92
C PHE A 157 10.82 -0.10 -10.13
N LYS A 158 11.18 0.86 -9.29
CA LYS A 158 12.11 0.63 -8.18
C LYS A 158 11.33 -0.03 -7.04
N VAL A 159 11.81 -1.20 -6.60
CA VAL A 159 11.14 -1.99 -5.57
C VAL A 159 11.96 -1.98 -4.28
N ASN A 160 11.32 -1.69 -3.17
CA ASN A 160 11.86 -1.83 -1.83
C ASN A 160 11.01 -2.83 -1.03
N GLY A 161 11.64 -3.53 -0.11
CA GLY A 161 10.93 -4.48 0.76
C GLY A 161 10.52 -3.85 2.08
N MET A 162 9.33 -4.19 2.55
CA MET A 162 8.76 -3.66 3.79
C MET A 162 8.31 -4.79 4.73
N PHE A 163 8.15 -4.45 6.01
CA PHE A 163 7.66 -5.34 7.08
C PHE A 163 8.57 -6.54 7.41
N GLY A 164 9.89 -6.40 7.15
CA GLY A 164 10.88 -7.42 7.51
C GLY A 164 10.76 -8.72 6.70
N LEU A 165 11.36 -9.78 7.23
CA LEU A 165 11.43 -11.07 6.54
C LEU A 165 10.06 -11.74 6.43
N LYS A 166 9.67 -12.16 5.21
CA LYS A 166 8.41 -12.84 4.93
C LYS A 166 8.28 -14.18 5.64
N GLN A 167 9.39 -14.87 5.91
CA GLN A 167 9.38 -16.15 6.62
C GLN A 167 8.89 -16.06 8.05
N LEU A 168 8.92 -14.88 8.65
CA LEU A 168 8.41 -14.62 10.00
C LEU A 168 6.89 -14.45 10.04
N ARG A 169 6.26 -14.32 8.87
CA ARG A 169 4.82 -14.14 8.73
C ARG A 169 4.13 -15.45 8.37
N GLY A 170 2.96 -15.66 8.96
CA GLY A 170 2.10 -16.80 8.71
C GLY A 170 0.83 -16.41 7.96
N TYR A 171 -0.26 -17.09 8.31
CA TYR A 171 -1.58 -16.86 7.75
C TYR A 171 -2.01 -15.40 7.95
N GLU A 172 -2.56 -14.77 6.92
CA GLU A 172 -2.99 -13.36 6.89
C GLU A 172 -1.92 -12.34 7.32
N GLY A 173 -0.64 -12.72 7.30
CA GLY A 173 0.44 -11.82 7.64
C GLY A 173 0.73 -11.66 9.13
N TYR A 174 0.03 -12.40 10.00
CA TYR A 174 0.33 -12.42 11.43
C TYR A 174 1.68 -13.07 11.71
N GLU A 175 2.28 -12.75 12.88
CA GLU A 175 3.51 -13.38 13.35
C GLU A 175 3.32 -14.89 13.48
N LYS A 176 4.17 -15.65 12.77
CA LYS A 176 4.13 -17.11 12.74
C LYS A 176 4.51 -17.73 14.09
N TYR A 177 5.32 -17.05 14.86
CA TYR A 177 5.92 -17.60 16.09
C TYR A 177 5.51 -16.79 17.32
N LYS A 178 5.64 -17.39 18.51
CA LYS A 178 5.32 -16.75 19.80
C LYS A 178 6.58 -16.63 20.64
N PRO A 179 6.71 -15.60 21.51
CA PRO A 179 5.76 -14.50 21.71
C PRO A 179 5.86 -13.46 20.57
N ALA A 180 4.72 -12.91 20.13
CA ALA A 180 4.62 -12.02 18.95
C ALA A 180 5.56 -10.82 19.03
N PHE A 181 5.66 -10.14 20.19
CA PHE A 181 6.47 -8.95 20.36
C PHE A 181 7.95 -9.15 20.00
N LEU A 182 8.51 -10.35 20.29
CA LEU A 182 9.90 -10.66 19.96
C LEU A 182 10.11 -10.72 18.44
N TRP A 183 9.15 -11.31 17.73
CA TRP A 183 9.20 -11.45 16.28
C TRP A 183 8.90 -10.14 15.55
N GLU A 184 8.12 -9.24 16.15
CA GLU A 184 7.97 -7.87 15.70
C GLU A 184 9.30 -7.10 15.76
N ILE A 185 10.05 -7.24 16.87
CA ILE A 185 11.39 -6.65 17.00
C ILE A 185 12.34 -7.22 15.92
N ILE A 186 12.35 -8.54 15.75
CA ILE A 186 13.18 -9.19 14.72
C ILE A 186 12.76 -8.72 13.31
N SER A 187 11.47 -8.62 13.04
CA SER A 187 10.95 -8.04 11.79
C SER A 187 11.45 -6.61 11.58
N GLY A 188 11.42 -5.79 12.63
CA GLY A 188 11.93 -4.41 12.58
C GLY A 188 13.44 -4.34 12.28
N ILE A 189 14.25 -5.19 12.92
CA ILE A 189 15.69 -5.29 12.67
C ILE A 189 15.95 -5.76 11.23
N THR A 190 15.24 -6.79 10.78
CA THR A 190 15.41 -7.34 9.43
C THR A 190 14.90 -6.40 8.33
N GLN A 191 14.09 -5.40 8.69
CA GLN A 191 13.61 -4.36 7.76
C GLN A 191 14.76 -3.62 7.07
N TYR A 192 15.87 -3.38 7.75
CA TYR A 192 17.05 -2.72 7.13
C TYR A 192 17.62 -3.53 5.98
N VAL A 193 17.62 -4.86 6.11
CA VAL A 193 18.09 -5.77 5.05
C VAL A 193 17.04 -5.91 3.96
N THR A 194 15.80 -6.21 4.35
CA THR A 194 14.73 -6.48 3.39
C THR A 194 14.37 -5.26 2.54
N TYR A 195 14.61 -4.04 3.05
CA TYR A 195 14.45 -2.82 2.27
C TYR A 195 15.28 -2.84 0.98
N HIS A 196 16.49 -3.34 1.04
CA HIS A 196 17.39 -3.44 -0.12
C HIS A 196 17.28 -4.77 -0.88
N PHE A 197 16.73 -5.80 -0.22
CA PHE A 197 16.51 -7.13 -0.79
C PHE A 197 15.01 -7.48 -0.77
N PRO A 198 14.19 -6.85 -1.63
CA PRO A 198 12.73 -6.94 -1.56
C PRO A 198 12.19 -8.37 -1.75
N ARG A 199 12.95 -9.27 -2.40
CA ARG A 199 12.58 -10.69 -2.53
C ARG A 199 12.43 -11.41 -1.18
N LEU A 200 13.08 -10.90 -0.13
CA LEU A 200 13.02 -11.46 1.23
C LEU A 200 11.93 -10.81 2.07
N ALA A 201 11.41 -9.68 1.67
CA ALA A 201 10.45 -8.89 2.42
C ALA A 201 9.04 -9.48 2.40
N PHE A 202 8.25 -9.13 3.41
CA PHE A 202 6.85 -9.53 3.48
C PHE A 202 5.97 -8.70 2.53
N ILE A 203 6.18 -7.39 2.46
CA ILE A 203 5.46 -6.46 1.57
C ILE A 203 6.43 -5.88 0.56
N LEU A 204 5.97 -5.70 -0.66
CA LEU A 204 6.64 -4.94 -1.70
C LEU A 204 6.12 -3.51 -1.71
N TYR A 205 7.05 -2.57 -1.87
CA TYR A 205 6.79 -1.16 -2.10
C TYR A 205 7.44 -0.77 -3.43
N ALA A 206 6.63 -0.70 -4.47
CA ALA A 206 7.07 -0.42 -5.82
C ALA A 206 6.76 1.03 -6.19
N ARG A 207 7.80 1.80 -6.56
CA ARG A 207 7.70 3.19 -6.97
C ARG A 207 8.27 3.38 -8.38
N LYS A 208 7.55 4.13 -9.21
CA LYS A 208 8.01 4.56 -10.53
C LYS A 208 7.89 6.06 -10.64
N ASP A 209 9.02 6.75 -10.78
CA ASP A 209 9.07 8.17 -11.04
C ASP A 209 8.91 8.41 -12.54
N LYS A 210 8.11 9.42 -12.91
CA LYS A 210 7.92 9.83 -14.31
C LYS A 210 9.04 10.77 -14.69
N ILE A 211 9.72 10.44 -15.77
CA ILE A 211 10.67 11.37 -16.40
C ILE A 211 9.84 12.41 -17.15
N ASN A 212 10.01 13.68 -16.79
CA ASN A 212 9.36 14.82 -17.46
C ASN A 212 9.86 14.98 -18.88
#